data_969ad536a49c9f30be87ab3941b2867e
#
_entry.id   969ad536a49c9f30be87ab3941b2867e
#
_cell.length_a   1.000
_cell.length_b   1.000
_cell.length_c   1.000
_cell.angle_alpha   90.00
_cell.angle_beta   90.00
_cell.angle_gamma   90.00
#
_symmetry.space_group_name_H-M   'P 1'
#
loop_
_entity.id
_entity.type
_entity.pdbx_description
1 polymer ?
#
loop_
_entity_poly.entity_id
_entity_poly.type
_entity_poly.pdbx_seq_one_letter_code
_entity_poly.pdbx_strand_id
1 'polypeptide(L)'
;MKKYTLDEVYTADMTAFQRERYNRAADEFEKLFGEKPTAFFSAPGRTEVGGNHTDHNFGCVLAAGVSLDVIAAVAPDTEENVITIQSEGFPMDTVNVDDDTIYEEQKNTSAALIRGMSAGFKKNGHNVGGFKAYATSNVLKGSGLSSSAAYEVLIGTILNGLYNEGEV
;
A
#
# COMPACT_ATOMS: atom_id res chain seq x y z
N MET A 1 -12.84 10.52 1.28
CA MET A 1 -11.74 10.38 0.27
C MET A 1 -12.28 10.49 -1.15
N LYS A 2 -11.60 11.21 -2.05
CA LYS A 2 -11.95 11.29 -3.47
C LYS A 2 -11.74 9.94 -4.16
N LYS A 3 -12.76 9.50 -4.92
CA LYS A 3 -12.69 8.27 -5.72
C LYS A 3 -12.38 8.62 -7.17
N TYR A 4 -11.62 7.76 -7.84
CA TYR A 4 -11.23 7.93 -9.23
C TYR A 4 -11.61 6.68 -10.01
N THR A 5 -11.92 6.86 -11.29
CA THR A 5 -12.06 5.76 -12.25
C THR A 5 -10.68 5.37 -12.79
N LEU A 6 -10.57 4.19 -13.42
CA LEU A 6 -9.31 3.78 -14.03
C LEU A 6 -8.86 4.72 -15.16
N ASP A 7 -9.81 5.29 -15.91
CA ASP A 7 -9.52 6.23 -17.00
C ASP A 7 -9.03 7.61 -16.51
N GLU A 8 -9.25 7.93 -15.23
CA GLU A 8 -8.69 9.14 -14.60
C GLU A 8 -7.29 8.91 -14.02
N VAL A 9 -6.92 7.66 -13.72
CA VAL A 9 -5.64 7.29 -13.10
C VAL A 9 -4.62 6.82 -14.13
N TYR A 10 -5.07 6.11 -15.16
CA TYR A 10 -4.19 5.50 -16.15
C TYR A 10 -4.44 6.07 -17.55
N THR A 11 -3.42 6.02 -18.40
CA THR A 11 -3.54 6.40 -19.80
C THR A 11 -4.44 5.41 -20.57
N ALA A 12 -5.06 5.86 -21.66
CA ALA A 12 -6.05 5.09 -22.40
C ALA A 12 -5.51 3.74 -22.92
N ASP A 13 -4.23 3.68 -23.29
CA ASP A 13 -3.56 2.45 -23.74
C ASP A 13 -3.32 1.45 -22.60
N MET A 14 -3.24 1.92 -21.36
CA MET A 14 -3.03 1.10 -20.17
C MET A 14 -4.34 0.62 -19.51
N THR A 15 -5.46 1.29 -19.75
CA THR A 15 -6.72 1.06 -19.02
C THR A 15 -7.22 -0.38 -19.14
N ALA A 16 -7.13 -1.00 -20.31
CA ALA A 16 -7.58 -2.38 -20.50
C ALA A 16 -6.75 -3.37 -19.67
N PHE A 17 -5.44 -3.23 -19.70
CA PHE A 17 -4.50 -4.02 -18.90
C PHE A 17 -4.74 -3.84 -17.40
N GLN A 18 -4.92 -2.60 -16.97
CA GLN A 18 -5.19 -2.30 -15.56
C GLN A 18 -6.53 -2.88 -15.10
N ARG A 19 -7.58 -2.79 -15.91
CA ARG A 19 -8.88 -3.38 -15.59
C ARG A 19 -8.78 -4.89 -15.33
N GLU A 20 -8.04 -5.62 -16.16
CA GLU A 20 -7.79 -7.05 -15.96
C GLU A 20 -7.02 -7.30 -14.66
N ARG A 21 -6.00 -6.48 -14.36
CA ARG A 21 -5.19 -6.58 -13.14
C ARG A 21 -6.03 -6.34 -11.88
N TYR A 22 -6.91 -5.32 -11.88
CA TYR A 22 -7.82 -5.04 -10.76
C TYR A 22 -8.86 -6.15 -10.58
N ASN A 23 -9.42 -6.69 -11.68
CA ASN A 23 -10.35 -7.82 -11.61
C ASN A 23 -9.65 -9.05 -11.00
N ARG A 24 -8.45 -9.39 -11.47
CA ARG A 24 -7.67 -10.48 -10.89
C ARG A 24 -7.39 -10.28 -9.40
N ALA A 25 -7.05 -9.07 -8.99
CA ALA A 25 -6.83 -8.77 -7.58
C ALA A 25 -8.11 -8.96 -6.75
N ALA A 26 -9.28 -8.60 -7.29
CA ALA A 26 -10.57 -8.84 -6.65
C ALA A 26 -10.89 -10.34 -6.53
N ASP A 27 -10.64 -11.11 -7.59
CA ASP A 27 -10.89 -12.56 -7.61
C ASP A 27 -9.99 -13.29 -6.60
N GLU A 28 -8.72 -12.92 -6.52
CA GLU A 28 -7.77 -13.50 -5.54
C GLU A 28 -8.14 -13.10 -4.10
N PHE A 29 -8.57 -11.85 -3.89
CA PHE A 29 -9.09 -11.40 -2.61
C PHE A 29 -10.31 -12.24 -2.17
N GLU A 30 -11.30 -12.42 -3.06
CA GLU A 30 -12.52 -13.20 -2.77
C GLU A 30 -12.19 -14.68 -2.47
N LYS A 31 -11.25 -15.28 -3.18
CA LYS A 31 -10.78 -16.66 -2.91
C LYS A 31 -10.13 -16.80 -1.53
N LEU A 32 -9.35 -15.79 -1.09
CA LEU A 32 -8.62 -15.84 0.18
C LEU A 32 -9.51 -15.58 1.37
N PHE A 33 -10.40 -14.61 1.27
CA PHE A 33 -11.16 -14.10 2.42
C PHE A 33 -12.65 -14.47 2.41
N GLY A 34 -13.15 -15.06 1.30
CA GLY A 34 -14.56 -15.49 1.18
C GLY A 34 -15.55 -14.33 1.05
N GLU A 35 -15.09 -13.12 0.84
CA GLU A 35 -15.89 -11.90 0.68
C GLU A 35 -15.34 -11.04 -0.46
N LYS A 36 -16.17 -10.11 -0.97
CA LYS A 36 -15.71 -9.18 -2.02
C LYS A 36 -14.98 -7.98 -1.42
N PRO A 37 -13.94 -7.46 -2.09
CA PRO A 37 -13.30 -6.23 -1.66
C PRO A 37 -14.31 -5.06 -1.75
N THR A 38 -14.21 -4.13 -0.80
CA THR A 38 -15.07 -2.92 -0.76
C THR A 38 -14.43 -1.72 -1.43
N ALA A 39 -13.10 -1.74 -1.59
CA ALA A 39 -12.33 -0.66 -2.19
C ALA A 39 -11.05 -1.18 -2.85
N PHE A 40 -10.50 -0.34 -3.74
CA PHE A 40 -9.17 -0.52 -4.30
C PHE A 40 -8.32 0.69 -3.98
N PHE A 41 -7.04 0.46 -3.73
CA PHE A 41 -6.04 1.50 -3.50
C PHE A 41 -4.86 1.28 -4.43
N SER A 42 -4.19 2.37 -4.80
CA SER A 42 -3.00 2.36 -5.65
C SER A 42 -1.96 3.33 -5.10
N ALA A 43 -0.70 2.93 -5.14
CA ALA A 43 0.43 3.78 -4.83
C ALA A 43 1.52 3.61 -5.91
N PRO A 44 1.94 4.69 -6.58
CA PRO A 44 2.93 4.63 -7.63
C PRO A 44 4.34 4.37 -7.08
N GLY A 45 5.19 3.75 -7.87
CA GLY A 45 6.62 3.83 -7.69
C GLY A 45 7.13 5.24 -7.97
N ARG A 46 8.36 5.52 -7.58
CA ARG A 46 8.99 6.80 -7.87
C ARG A 46 10.34 6.62 -8.56
N THR A 47 10.71 7.58 -9.41
CA THR A 47 12.06 7.76 -9.92
C THR A 47 12.66 9.04 -9.38
N GLU A 48 13.95 9.06 -9.13
CA GLU A 48 14.70 10.27 -8.85
C GLU A 48 15.25 10.82 -10.17
N VAL A 49 14.88 12.05 -10.49
CA VAL A 49 15.32 12.77 -11.68
C VAL A 49 16.65 13.48 -11.44
N GLY A 50 16.87 13.92 -10.20
CA GLY A 50 18.10 14.57 -9.78
C GLY A 50 18.21 14.70 -8.28
N GLY A 51 19.43 14.87 -7.77
CA GLY A 51 19.69 15.04 -6.33
C GLY A 51 19.94 13.75 -5.55
N ASN A 52 19.96 12.62 -6.20
CA ASN A 52 20.13 11.24 -5.71
C ASN A 52 20.60 11.09 -4.25
N HIS A 53 19.67 10.72 -3.34
CA HIS A 53 19.93 10.48 -1.91
C HIS A 53 20.58 11.63 -1.13
N THR A 54 20.34 12.87 -1.51
CA THR A 54 20.85 14.04 -0.77
C THR A 54 19.88 14.58 0.29
N ASP A 55 18.64 14.09 0.33
CA ASP A 55 17.60 14.49 1.26
C ASP A 55 18.01 14.30 2.74
N HIS A 56 18.66 13.19 3.07
CA HIS A 56 19.18 12.92 4.42
C HIS A 56 20.37 13.82 4.83
N ASN A 57 20.98 14.56 3.89
CA ASN A 57 22.04 15.55 4.12
C ASN A 57 21.53 16.99 3.94
N PHE A 58 20.23 17.23 4.09
CA PHE A 58 19.57 18.52 3.86
C PHE A 58 19.72 19.02 2.40
N GLY A 59 20.01 18.15 1.47
CA GLY A 59 20.02 18.45 0.05
C GLY A 59 18.60 18.44 -0.55
N CYS A 60 18.49 18.97 -1.76
CA CYS A 60 17.23 18.96 -2.51
C CYS A 60 17.24 17.77 -3.49
N VAL A 61 16.08 17.13 -3.64
CA VAL A 61 15.85 16.08 -4.63
C VAL A 61 14.72 16.49 -5.57
N LEU A 62 14.82 16.06 -6.81
CA LEU A 62 13.73 16.13 -7.78
C LEU A 62 13.29 14.69 -8.07
N ALA A 63 12.09 14.34 -7.66
CA ALA A 63 11.52 13.01 -7.87
C ALA A 63 10.20 13.10 -8.62
N ALA A 64 9.82 12.04 -9.31
CA ALA A 64 8.55 11.93 -10.02
C ALA A 64 7.92 10.55 -9.78
N GLY A 65 6.59 10.51 -9.66
CA GLY A 65 5.83 9.26 -9.73
C GLY A 65 5.95 8.64 -11.11
N VAL A 66 5.99 7.31 -11.18
CA VAL A 66 5.97 6.57 -12.43
C VAL A 66 4.62 5.89 -12.64
N SER A 67 4.31 5.48 -13.88
CA SER A 67 3.07 4.78 -14.21
C SER A 67 3.03 3.30 -13.78
N LEU A 68 4.07 2.83 -13.07
CA LEU A 68 4.11 1.53 -12.40
C LEU A 68 3.70 1.72 -10.95
N ASP A 69 2.80 0.87 -10.46
CA ASP A 69 2.24 0.98 -9.13
C ASP A 69 2.12 -0.35 -8.41
N VAL A 70 1.84 -0.25 -7.13
CA VAL A 70 1.33 -1.32 -6.28
C VAL A 70 -0.16 -1.04 -6.06
N ILE A 71 -1.02 -2.03 -6.32
CA ILE A 71 -2.46 -1.93 -6.06
C ILE A 71 -2.88 -2.95 -5.00
N ALA A 72 -3.95 -2.64 -4.27
CA ALA A 72 -4.58 -3.57 -3.35
C ALA A 72 -6.11 -3.56 -3.49
N ALA A 73 -6.70 -4.77 -3.52
CA ALA A 73 -8.10 -5.01 -3.26
C ALA A 73 -8.28 -5.13 -1.74
N VAL A 74 -9.20 -4.39 -1.12
CA VAL A 74 -9.26 -4.19 0.33
C VAL A 74 -10.69 -4.28 0.85
N ALA A 75 -10.86 -4.85 2.05
CA ALA A 75 -12.05 -4.71 2.89
C ALA A 75 -11.63 -4.38 4.33
N PRO A 76 -12.35 -3.48 5.04
CA PRO A 76 -12.09 -3.24 6.46
C PRO A 76 -12.39 -4.51 7.26
N ASP A 77 -11.58 -4.79 8.28
CA ASP A 77 -11.86 -5.81 9.27
C ASP A 77 -12.31 -5.10 10.55
N THR A 78 -13.62 -5.14 10.81
CA THR A 78 -14.22 -4.44 11.95
C THR A 78 -14.33 -5.31 13.20
N GLU A 79 -14.03 -6.59 13.09
CA GLU A 79 -14.13 -7.55 14.20
C GLU A 79 -12.81 -7.65 14.95
N GLU A 80 -11.70 -7.51 14.24
CA GLU A 80 -10.36 -7.62 14.80
C GLU A 80 -9.51 -6.39 14.41
N ASN A 81 -8.68 -5.90 15.34
CA ASN A 81 -7.69 -4.85 15.06
C ASN A 81 -6.44 -5.45 14.40
N VAL A 82 -6.65 -6.21 13.32
CA VAL A 82 -5.59 -6.94 12.62
C VAL A 82 -5.56 -6.55 11.15
N ILE A 83 -4.37 -6.22 10.67
CA ILE A 83 -4.11 -6.04 9.25
C ILE A 83 -3.61 -7.37 8.68
N THR A 84 -4.35 -7.94 7.74
CA THR A 84 -3.99 -9.16 7.03
C THR A 84 -3.79 -8.86 5.56
N ILE A 85 -2.57 -9.02 5.06
CA ILE A 85 -2.23 -8.73 3.65
C ILE A 85 -1.57 -9.93 2.99
N GLN A 86 -2.14 -10.38 1.89
CA GLN A 86 -1.49 -11.29 0.95
C GLN A 86 -0.90 -10.48 -0.20
N SER A 87 0.41 -10.34 -0.25
CA SER A 87 1.10 -9.81 -1.43
C SER A 87 1.39 -10.94 -2.42
N GLU A 88 1.13 -10.73 -3.70
CA GLU A 88 1.35 -11.72 -4.77
C GLU A 88 2.79 -12.22 -4.77
N GLY A 89 2.97 -13.54 -4.62
CA GLY A 89 4.29 -14.19 -4.60
C GLY A 89 5.04 -14.13 -3.26
N PHE A 90 4.42 -13.62 -2.19
CA PHE A 90 5.01 -13.54 -0.85
C PHE A 90 4.13 -14.26 0.19
N PRO A 91 4.68 -14.61 1.36
CA PRO A 91 3.86 -15.07 2.49
C PRO A 91 2.83 -14.00 2.92
N MET A 92 1.75 -14.45 3.53
CA MET A 92 0.75 -13.57 4.12
C MET A 92 1.33 -12.88 5.37
N ASP A 93 1.18 -11.58 5.43
CA ASP A 93 1.49 -10.79 6.63
C ASP A 93 0.23 -10.64 7.49
N THR A 94 0.39 -10.80 8.81
CA THR A 94 -0.65 -10.57 9.80
C THR A 94 -0.08 -9.73 10.93
N VAL A 95 -0.62 -8.53 11.13
CA VAL A 95 -0.11 -7.54 12.10
C VAL A 95 -1.26 -7.01 12.94
N ASN A 96 -1.16 -7.17 14.26
CA ASN A 96 -2.08 -6.52 15.19
C ASN A 96 -1.71 -5.03 15.27
N VAL A 97 -2.66 -4.15 14.98
CA VAL A 97 -2.42 -2.70 14.97
C VAL A 97 -2.23 -2.09 16.36
N ASP A 98 -2.64 -2.79 17.42
CA ASP A 98 -2.46 -2.35 18.80
C ASP A 98 -1.08 -2.71 19.36
N ASP A 99 -0.34 -3.55 18.65
CA ASP A 99 1.00 -3.97 19.03
C ASP A 99 2.07 -3.10 18.37
N ASP A 100 2.60 -2.15 19.12
CA ASP A 100 3.67 -1.23 18.70
C ASP A 100 5.08 -1.76 19.03
N THR A 101 5.22 -3.04 19.42
CA THR A 101 6.50 -3.64 19.77
C THR A 101 7.42 -3.70 18.55
N ILE A 102 8.69 -3.29 18.75
CA ILE A 102 9.75 -3.44 17.75
C ILE A 102 10.33 -4.86 17.87
N TYR A 103 10.16 -5.65 16.83
CA TYR A 103 10.72 -6.99 16.73
C TYR A 103 11.99 -6.96 15.88
N GLU A 104 13.15 -7.18 16.47
CA GLU A 104 14.44 -7.15 15.75
C GLU A 104 14.53 -8.19 14.63
N GLU A 105 13.89 -9.36 14.80
CA GLU A 105 13.80 -10.42 13.81
C GLU A 105 12.92 -10.07 12.61
N GLN A 106 12.05 -9.06 12.75
CA GLN A 106 11.19 -8.57 11.66
C GLN A 106 11.82 -7.41 10.87
N LYS A 107 13.02 -6.98 11.21
CA LYS A 107 13.73 -5.93 10.46
C LYS A 107 13.76 -6.23 8.96
N ASN A 108 13.47 -5.22 8.15
CA ASN A 108 13.41 -5.30 6.69
C ASN A 108 12.33 -6.24 6.14
N THR A 109 11.30 -6.55 6.90
CA THR A 109 10.13 -7.32 6.44
C THR A 109 8.94 -6.40 6.14
N SER A 110 7.98 -6.88 5.37
CA SER A 110 6.70 -6.21 5.12
C SER A 110 5.89 -6.00 6.41
N ALA A 111 5.91 -6.96 7.31
CA ALA A 111 5.26 -6.85 8.62
C ALA A 111 5.79 -5.67 9.44
N ALA A 112 7.12 -5.42 9.43
CA ALA A 112 7.71 -4.25 10.09
C ALA A 112 7.26 -2.93 9.46
N LEU A 113 7.12 -2.87 8.11
CA LEU A 113 6.60 -1.68 7.42
C LEU A 113 5.14 -1.41 7.80
N ILE A 114 4.27 -2.44 7.82
CA ILE A 114 2.87 -2.32 8.23
C ILE A 114 2.77 -1.79 9.66
N ARG A 115 3.52 -2.37 10.59
CA ARG A 115 3.58 -1.96 12.00
C ARG A 115 4.06 -0.52 12.15
N GLY A 116 5.14 -0.16 11.45
CA GLY A 116 5.70 1.19 11.45
C GLY A 116 4.70 2.24 10.96
N MET A 117 3.96 1.96 9.89
CA MET A 117 2.92 2.85 9.38
C MET A 117 1.77 3.00 10.38
N SER A 118 1.28 1.90 10.96
CA SER A 118 0.22 1.93 11.98
C SER A 118 0.64 2.74 13.21
N ALA A 119 1.87 2.52 13.73
CA ALA A 119 2.41 3.28 14.84
C ALA A 119 2.59 4.77 14.50
N GLY A 120 3.05 5.08 13.28
CA GLY A 120 3.19 6.45 12.77
C GLY A 120 1.85 7.19 12.73
N PHE A 121 0.79 6.56 12.23
CA PHE A 121 -0.57 7.12 12.21
C PHE A 121 -1.05 7.42 13.64
N LYS A 122 -0.98 6.44 14.55
CA LYS A 122 -1.38 6.61 15.96
C LYS A 122 -0.60 7.73 16.64
N LYS A 123 0.72 7.79 16.46
CA LYS A 123 1.58 8.82 17.05
C LYS A 123 1.20 10.24 16.61
N ASN A 124 0.68 10.39 15.40
CA ASN A 124 0.23 11.67 14.85
C ASN A 124 -1.28 11.92 15.11
N GLY A 125 -1.95 11.10 15.93
CA GLY A 125 -3.33 11.30 16.34
C GLY A 125 -4.37 10.85 15.30
N HIS A 126 -3.97 10.03 14.33
CA HIS A 126 -4.87 9.50 13.30
C HIS A 126 -5.42 8.14 13.70
N ASN A 127 -6.61 7.82 13.17
CA ASN A 127 -7.27 6.55 13.42
C ASN A 127 -6.57 5.41 12.65
N VAL A 128 -6.51 4.25 13.29
CA VAL A 128 -6.00 3.01 12.72
C VAL A 128 -6.98 1.88 13.05
N GLY A 129 -7.14 0.94 12.13
CA GLY A 129 -7.96 -0.25 12.33
C GLY A 129 -7.52 -1.41 11.44
N GLY A 130 -8.13 -2.58 11.65
CA GLY A 130 -7.85 -3.79 10.91
C GLY A 130 -8.41 -3.74 9.48
N PHE A 131 -7.74 -4.42 8.56
CA PHE A 131 -8.25 -4.64 7.21
C PHE A 131 -7.64 -5.90 6.58
N LYS A 132 -8.35 -6.46 5.61
CA LYS A 132 -7.88 -7.54 4.75
C LYS A 132 -7.50 -6.96 3.41
N ALA A 133 -6.40 -7.42 2.81
CA ALA A 133 -5.96 -6.97 1.50
C ALA A 133 -5.29 -8.07 0.67
N TYR A 134 -5.51 -8.02 -0.64
CA TYR A 134 -4.66 -8.70 -1.63
C TYR A 134 -3.95 -7.64 -2.47
N ALA A 135 -2.62 -7.68 -2.48
CA ALA A 135 -1.79 -6.69 -3.17
C ALA A 135 -1.01 -7.32 -4.33
N THR A 136 -0.92 -6.61 -5.44
CA THR A 136 -0.07 -6.96 -6.59
C THR A 136 0.70 -5.74 -7.07
N SER A 137 1.93 -5.93 -7.54
CA SER A 137 2.86 -4.85 -7.88
C SER A 137 3.47 -5.00 -9.26
N ASN A 138 3.48 -3.89 -10.01
CA ASN A 138 4.30 -3.72 -11.21
C ASN A 138 5.61 -2.97 -10.92
N VAL A 139 5.80 -2.47 -9.68
CA VAL A 139 7.05 -1.87 -9.22
C VAL A 139 8.00 -3.00 -8.84
N LEU A 140 8.90 -3.34 -9.74
CA LEU A 140 9.80 -4.48 -9.55
C LEU A 140 10.79 -4.23 -8.42
N LYS A 141 10.99 -5.24 -7.57
CA LYS A 141 12.02 -5.21 -6.53
C LYS A 141 13.41 -5.07 -7.18
N GLY A 142 14.20 -4.13 -6.68
CA GLY A 142 15.55 -3.89 -7.20
C GLY A 142 15.61 -3.06 -8.49
N SER A 143 14.49 -2.55 -9.00
CA SER A 143 14.44 -1.70 -10.20
C SER A 143 14.88 -0.25 -9.97
N GLY A 144 15.18 0.15 -8.73
CA GLY A 144 15.44 1.55 -8.37
C GLY A 144 14.18 2.43 -8.25
N LEU A 145 12.97 1.84 -8.43
CA LEU A 145 11.70 2.56 -8.37
C LEU A 145 11.07 2.57 -6.96
N SER A 146 11.86 2.23 -5.93
CA SER A 146 11.46 2.29 -4.53
C SER A 146 10.22 1.47 -4.18
N SER A 147 10.23 0.16 -4.50
CA SER A 147 9.09 -0.73 -4.21
C SER A 147 8.68 -0.76 -2.74
N SER A 148 9.63 -0.67 -1.79
CA SER A 148 9.33 -0.60 -0.35
C SER A 148 8.55 0.68 0.00
N ALA A 149 8.99 1.84 -0.51
CA ALA A 149 8.31 3.11 -0.27
C ALA A 149 6.91 3.12 -0.92
N ALA A 150 6.75 2.55 -2.12
CA ALA A 150 5.43 2.40 -2.74
C ALA A 150 4.50 1.52 -1.87
N TYR A 151 5.04 0.47 -1.25
CA TYR A 151 4.27 -0.38 -0.34
C TYR A 151 3.89 0.37 0.96
N GLU A 152 4.82 1.12 1.56
CA GLU A 152 4.52 1.98 2.73
C GLU A 152 3.43 2.99 2.41
N VAL A 153 3.54 3.69 1.29
CA VAL A 153 2.52 4.65 0.82
C VAL A 153 1.18 3.96 0.58
N LEU A 154 1.17 2.73 0.03
CA LEU A 154 -0.06 1.96 -0.13
C LEU A 154 -0.74 1.71 1.23
N ILE A 155 -0.01 1.21 2.24
CA ILE A 155 -0.55 1.00 3.58
C ILE A 155 -1.10 2.30 4.18
N GLY A 156 -0.33 3.39 4.09
CA GLY A 156 -0.78 4.71 4.55
C GLY A 156 -2.04 5.18 3.83
N THR A 157 -2.12 4.98 2.52
CA THR A 157 -3.30 5.34 1.72
C THR A 157 -4.54 4.52 2.10
N ILE A 158 -4.36 3.22 2.41
CA ILE A 158 -5.45 2.36 2.89
C ILE A 158 -5.94 2.85 4.26
N LEU A 159 -5.05 3.05 5.23
CA LEU A 159 -5.40 3.55 6.57
C LEU A 159 -6.07 4.93 6.49
N ASN A 160 -5.54 5.83 5.67
CA ASN A 160 -6.15 7.14 5.43
C ASN A 160 -7.55 7.01 4.84
N GLY A 161 -7.72 6.17 3.83
CA GLY A 161 -8.98 6.00 3.14
C GLY A 161 -10.07 5.30 3.95
N LEU A 162 -9.71 4.30 4.76
CA LEU A 162 -10.67 3.53 5.56
C LEU A 162 -11.05 4.23 6.87
N TYR A 163 -10.09 4.92 7.52
CA TYR A 163 -10.25 5.36 8.91
C TYR A 163 -10.11 6.87 9.13
N ASN A 164 -9.65 7.62 8.12
CA ASN A 164 -9.39 9.07 8.23
C ASN A 164 -9.98 9.88 7.07
N GLU A 165 -10.97 9.35 6.36
CA GLU A 165 -11.73 10.05 5.29
C GLU A 165 -10.86 10.60 4.14
N GLY A 166 -9.57 10.24 4.10
CA GLY A 166 -8.60 10.72 3.10
C GLY A 166 -8.00 12.09 3.43
N GLU A 167 -8.00 12.49 4.70
CA GLU A 167 -7.55 13.82 5.15
C GLU A 167 -6.11 13.84 5.72
N VAL A 168 -5.43 12.70 5.74
CA VAL A 168 -4.03 12.58 6.19
C VAL A 168 -3.06 12.81 5.05
#